data_3f6debb1ece3c4a40b7ac688873b2b02
#
_entry.id   3f6debb1ece3c4a40b7ac688873b2b02
#
_cell.length_a   1.000
_cell.length_b   1.000
_cell.length_c   1.000
_cell.angle_alpha   90.00
_cell.angle_beta   90.00
_cell.angle_gamma   90.00
#
_symmetry.space_group_name_H-M   'P 1'
#
loop_
_entity.id
_entity.type
_entity.pdbx_description
1 polymer ?
#
loop_
_entity_poly.entity_id
_entity_poly.type
_entity_poly.pdbx_seq_one_letter_code
_entity_poly.pdbx_strand_id
1 'polypeptide(L)'
;MTTPTPVPAAEPPGEAAARPRVIGMLGGMSWESTAEYYRLANELVRDRLGGLHSARLILASVDFAEIERLQVTGEWDRAGQLLADEAARLEAAGAELLVLCTNTMHKVADQVQAAVSIPFLHLADATADAVRAAGMTTVGLLATGFTMEQDFYRERLAGHGLRVLVPDSSDRAEVHRIIYEELCVGVIREESRRLYRQVIERLVAAGAQGIVLGCTEIELLIGASDSPVPVFPTARLHVAAAVEASLAGVRG
;
A
#
# COMPACT_ATOMS: atom_id res chain seq x y z
N MET A 1 2.72 -14.37 -72.06
CA MET A 1 2.19 -15.14 -70.90
C MET A 1 3.03 -14.71 -69.70
N THR A 2 2.55 -13.75 -68.92
CA THR A 2 3.22 -13.25 -67.70
C THR A 2 2.69 -14.06 -66.50
N THR A 3 3.60 -14.77 -65.85
CA THR A 3 3.30 -15.53 -64.62
C THR A 3 3.02 -14.51 -63.47
N PRO A 4 1.95 -14.71 -62.71
CA PRO A 4 1.69 -13.82 -61.58
C PRO A 4 2.67 -14.07 -60.45
N THR A 5 3.22 -13.00 -59.87
CA THR A 5 4.05 -13.00 -58.70
C THR A 5 3.25 -13.54 -57.49
N PRO A 6 3.78 -14.47 -56.69
CA PRO A 6 3.08 -14.96 -55.52
C PRO A 6 2.91 -13.88 -54.47
N VAL A 7 1.70 -13.68 -53.97
CA VAL A 7 1.39 -12.83 -52.84
C VAL A 7 2.03 -13.47 -51.59
N PRO A 8 2.83 -12.74 -50.79
CA PRO A 8 3.36 -13.29 -49.56
C PRO A 8 2.23 -13.69 -48.63
N ALA A 9 2.34 -14.88 -48.05
CA ALA A 9 1.40 -15.37 -47.04
C ALA A 9 1.37 -14.39 -45.86
N ALA A 10 0.15 -14.04 -45.42
CA ALA A 10 -0.01 -13.23 -44.22
C ALA A 10 0.67 -13.96 -43.06
N GLU A 11 1.55 -13.24 -42.32
CA GLU A 11 2.10 -13.76 -41.09
C GLU A 11 0.96 -14.10 -40.13
N PRO A 12 1.07 -15.22 -39.37
CA PRO A 12 0.06 -15.52 -38.34
C PRO A 12 -0.02 -14.36 -37.37
N PRO A 13 -1.22 -14.04 -36.82
CA PRO A 13 -1.35 -12.97 -35.83
C PRO A 13 -0.41 -13.30 -34.68
N GLY A 14 0.64 -12.48 -34.50
CA GLY A 14 1.54 -12.58 -33.39
C GLY A 14 0.71 -12.62 -32.10
N GLU A 15 1.10 -13.44 -31.11
CA GLU A 15 0.51 -13.44 -29.78
C GLU A 15 0.37 -11.98 -29.35
N ALA A 16 -0.87 -11.56 -29.12
CA ALA A 16 -1.14 -10.19 -28.69
C ALA A 16 -0.30 -9.94 -27.44
N ALA A 17 0.65 -8.99 -27.52
CA ALA A 17 1.49 -8.65 -26.40
C ALA A 17 0.61 -8.46 -25.16
N ALA A 18 0.93 -9.18 -24.06
CA ALA A 18 0.13 -9.13 -22.86
C ALA A 18 0.04 -7.68 -22.38
N ARG A 19 -1.17 -7.16 -22.20
CA ARG A 19 -1.39 -5.80 -21.71
C ARG A 19 -1.27 -5.74 -20.19
N PRO A 20 -0.85 -4.59 -19.61
CA PRO A 20 -0.92 -4.39 -18.17
C PRO A 20 -2.34 -4.61 -17.64
N ARG A 21 -2.48 -5.36 -16.54
CA ARG A 21 -3.76 -5.52 -15.83
C ARG A 21 -4.20 -4.19 -15.22
N VAL A 22 -5.51 -3.97 -15.18
CA VAL A 22 -6.11 -2.76 -14.58
C VAL A 22 -6.08 -2.88 -13.05
N ILE A 23 -5.43 -1.92 -12.39
CA ILE A 23 -5.37 -1.85 -10.93
C ILE A 23 -6.62 -1.12 -10.42
N GLY A 24 -7.44 -1.77 -9.59
CA GLY A 24 -8.47 -1.12 -8.79
C GLY A 24 -7.87 -0.56 -7.51
N MET A 25 -7.94 0.75 -7.34
CA MET A 25 -7.49 1.45 -6.14
C MET A 25 -8.70 1.84 -5.29
N LEU A 26 -8.82 1.28 -4.08
CA LEU A 26 -9.82 1.69 -3.10
C LEU A 26 -9.14 2.63 -2.11
N GLY A 27 -9.39 3.93 -2.28
CA GLY A 27 -8.71 5.02 -1.60
C GLY A 27 -9.64 6.04 -0.98
N GLY A 28 -9.10 7.23 -0.69
CA GLY A 28 -9.80 8.33 0.00
C GLY A 28 -9.61 8.34 1.52
N MET A 29 -8.71 7.52 2.04
CA MET A 29 -8.51 7.30 3.48
C MET A 29 -7.05 7.50 3.95
N SER A 30 -6.33 8.56 3.72
CA SER A 30 -6.71 9.86 3.19
C SER A 30 -6.64 9.96 1.66
N TRP A 31 -7.15 11.09 1.09
CA TRP A 31 -6.99 11.37 -0.34
C TRP A 31 -5.54 11.73 -0.69
N GLU A 32 -4.79 12.34 0.22
CA GLU A 32 -3.36 12.63 0.07
C GLU A 32 -2.56 11.35 -0.14
N SER A 33 -2.79 10.36 0.72
CA SER A 33 -2.21 9.02 0.60
C SER A 33 -2.56 8.39 -0.75
N THR A 34 -3.81 8.52 -1.17
CA THR A 34 -4.30 7.97 -2.43
C THR A 34 -3.66 8.64 -3.64
N ALA A 35 -3.45 9.95 -3.59
CA ALA A 35 -2.74 10.70 -4.63
C ALA A 35 -1.28 10.21 -4.77
N GLU A 36 -0.61 9.89 -3.64
CA GLU A 36 0.72 9.30 -3.65
C GLU A 36 0.74 7.90 -4.27
N TYR A 37 -0.27 7.06 -3.98
CA TYR A 37 -0.45 5.77 -4.66
C TYR A 37 -0.56 5.93 -6.17
N TYR A 38 -1.39 6.87 -6.62
CA TYR A 38 -1.55 7.18 -8.04
C TYR A 38 -0.23 7.63 -8.68
N ARG A 39 0.48 8.56 -8.05
CA ARG A 39 1.76 9.09 -8.53
C ARG A 39 2.80 7.99 -8.65
N LEU A 40 3.00 7.21 -7.57
CA LEU A 40 3.98 6.13 -7.52
C LEU A 40 3.70 5.03 -8.56
N ALA A 41 2.43 4.63 -8.73
CA ALA A 41 2.07 3.62 -9.72
C ALA A 41 2.45 4.06 -11.15
N ASN A 42 2.18 5.32 -11.49
CA ASN A 42 2.53 5.86 -12.81
C ASN A 42 4.04 6.00 -13.00
N GLU A 43 4.76 6.45 -11.99
CA GLU A 43 6.23 6.54 -12.03
C GLU A 43 6.86 5.16 -12.24
N LEU A 44 6.46 4.16 -11.45
CA LEU A 44 6.98 2.80 -11.56
C LEU A 44 6.70 2.15 -12.93
N VAL A 45 5.49 2.36 -13.48
CA VAL A 45 5.17 1.85 -14.83
C VAL A 45 6.02 2.55 -15.89
N ARG A 46 6.15 3.88 -15.81
CA ARG A 46 7.01 4.65 -16.73
C ARG A 46 8.47 4.21 -16.64
N ASP A 47 8.98 4.01 -15.44
CA ASP A 47 10.37 3.58 -15.22
C ASP A 47 10.61 2.16 -15.75
N ARG A 48 9.59 1.29 -15.75
CA ARG A 48 9.68 -0.08 -16.23
C ARG A 48 9.51 -0.21 -17.75
N LEU A 49 8.57 0.52 -18.34
CA LEU A 49 8.20 0.42 -19.76
C LEU A 49 8.73 1.57 -20.62
N GLY A 50 9.16 2.67 -20.01
CA GLY A 50 9.70 3.87 -20.68
C GLY A 50 8.62 4.76 -21.31
N GLY A 51 9.09 5.84 -21.98
CA GLY A 51 8.27 6.72 -22.80
C GLY A 51 7.07 7.35 -22.06
N LEU A 52 5.91 7.25 -22.67
CA LEU A 52 4.66 7.80 -22.17
C LEU A 52 3.78 6.75 -21.45
N HIS A 53 4.33 5.58 -21.11
CA HIS A 53 3.59 4.55 -20.40
C HIS A 53 3.16 5.03 -19.02
N SER A 54 1.94 4.67 -18.63
CA SER A 54 1.34 4.96 -17.34
C SER A 54 0.54 3.76 -16.84
N ALA A 55 0.26 3.72 -15.55
CA ALA A 55 -0.52 2.64 -14.95
C ALA A 55 -1.98 2.68 -15.45
N ARG A 56 -2.50 1.51 -15.81
CA ARG A 56 -3.93 1.34 -16.05
C ARG A 56 -4.61 1.14 -14.71
N LEU A 57 -5.42 2.11 -14.27
CA LEU A 57 -6.06 2.06 -12.97
C LEU A 57 -7.47 2.64 -12.98
N ILE A 58 -8.28 2.17 -12.03
CA ILE A 58 -9.60 2.73 -11.69
C ILE A 58 -9.54 3.05 -10.20
N LEU A 59 -9.97 4.24 -9.82
CA LEU A 59 -9.96 4.71 -8.45
C LEU A 59 -11.39 4.91 -7.93
N ALA A 60 -11.72 4.27 -6.80
CA ALA A 60 -12.83 4.62 -5.95
C ALA A 60 -12.29 5.38 -4.73
N SER A 61 -12.71 6.62 -4.56
CA SER A 61 -12.29 7.48 -3.44
C SER A 61 -13.48 7.74 -2.53
N VAL A 62 -13.41 7.22 -1.29
CA VAL A 62 -14.45 7.42 -0.28
C VAL A 62 -14.25 8.72 0.49
N ASP A 63 -15.29 9.19 1.18
CA ASP A 63 -15.16 10.29 2.13
C ASP A 63 -14.53 9.81 3.44
N PHE A 64 -13.33 10.31 3.76
CA PHE A 64 -12.60 9.89 4.95
C PHE A 64 -13.32 10.25 6.26
N ALA A 65 -14.09 11.34 6.28
CA ALA A 65 -14.84 11.72 7.48
C ALA A 65 -15.87 10.64 7.88
N GLU A 66 -16.49 9.97 6.90
CA GLU A 66 -17.39 8.85 7.17
C GLU A 66 -16.64 7.64 7.72
N ILE A 67 -15.52 7.27 7.12
CA ILE A 67 -14.70 6.14 7.55
C ILE A 67 -14.11 6.39 8.94
N GLU A 68 -13.54 7.58 9.18
CA GLU A 68 -12.96 7.95 10.49
C GLU A 68 -14.01 7.89 11.60
N ARG A 69 -15.21 8.40 11.36
CA ARG A 69 -16.32 8.29 12.32
C ARG A 69 -16.62 6.83 12.67
N LEU A 70 -16.67 5.93 11.66
CA LEU A 70 -16.91 4.51 11.91
C LEU A 70 -15.76 3.84 12.68
N GLN A 71 -14.51 4.26 12.46
CA GLN A 71 -13.35 3.80 13.22
C GLN A 71 -13.46 4.20 14.70
N VAL A 72 -13.76 5.49 14.96
CA VAL A 72 -13.86 6.04 16.32
C VAL A 72 -15.03 5.44 17.09
N THR A 73 -16.17 5.22 16.44
CA THR A 73 -17.35 4.59 17.07
C THR A 73 -17.25 3.06 17.17
N GLY A 74 -16.21 2.46 16.57
CA GLY A 74 -16.01 1.01 16.57
C GLY A 74 -16.95 0.25 15.64
N GLU A 75 -17.60 0.92 14.69
CA GLU A 75 -18.54 0.33 13.71
C GLU A 75 -17.80 -0.34 12.54
N TRP A 76 -16.85 -1.24 12.86
CA TRP A 76 -15.95 -1.85 11.88
C TRP A 76 -16.69 -2.68 10.81
N ASP A 77 -17.74 -3.40 11.18
CA ASP A 77 -18.54 -4.20 10.24
C ASP A 77 -19.19 -3.31 9.17
N ARG A 78 -19.68 -2.14 9.58
CA ARG A 78 -20.27 -1.17 8.65
C ARG A 78 -19.22 -0.53 7.74
N ALA A 79 -18.05 -0.21 8.28
CA ALA A 79 -16.92 0.28 7.48
C ALA A 79 -16.47 -0.78 6.47
N GLY A 80 -16.42 -2.05 6.89
CA GLY A 80 -16.09 -3.17 6.02
C GLY A 80 -17.11 -3.35 4.89
N GLN A 81 -18.42 -3.25 5.19
CA GLN A 81 -19.46 -3.36 4.16
C GLN A 81 -19.37 -2.23 3.14
N LEU A 82 -19.14 -0.98 3.60
CA LEU A 82 -18.96 0.17 2.70
C LEU A 82 -17.80 -0.07 1.74
N LEU A 83 -16.64 -0.52 2.26
CA LEU A 83 -15.47 -0.77 1.43
C LEU A 83 -15.64 -2.00 0.53
N ALA A 84 -16.37 -3.01 0.96
CA ALA A 84 -16.73 -4.17 0.16
C ALA A 84 -17.60 -3.78 -1.04
N ASP A 85 -18.58 -2.91 -0.83
CA ASP A 85 -19.45 -2.39 -1.90
C ASP A 85 -18.64 -1.60 -2.94
N GLU A 86 -17.70 -0.76 -2.51
CA GLU A 86 -16.80 -0.02 -3.41
C GLU A 86 -15.83 -0.94 -4.15
N ALA A 87 -15.33 -1.99 -3.50
CA ALA A 87 -14.49 -3.00 -4.14
C ALA A 87 -15.24 -3.72 -5.27
N ALA A 88 -16.49 -4.14 -5.02
CA ALA A 88 -17.34 -4.75 -6.03
C ALA A 88 -17.62 -3.80 -7.22
N ARG A 89 -17.79 -2.50 -6.97
CA ARG A 89 -17.92 -1.49 -8.03
C ARG A 89 -16.66 -1.36 -8.88
N LEU A 90 -15.47 -1.41 -8.25
CA LEU A 90 -14.18 -1.40 -8.96
C LEU A 90 -14.04 -2.62 -9.87
N GLU A 91 -14.38 -3.82 -9.40
CA GLU A 91 -14.37 -5.04 -10.22
C GLU A 91 -15.35 -4.93 -11.38
N ALA A 92 -16.60 -4.49 -11.12
CA ALA A 92 -17.60 -4.28 -12.15
C ALA A 92 -17.19 -3.22 -13.20
N ALA A 93 -16.38 -2.23 -12.79
CA ALA A 93 -15.80 -1.23 -13.69
C ALA A 93 -14.61 -1.75 -14.51
N GLY A 94 -14.16 -2.98 -14.28
CA GLY A 94 -13.10 -3.64 -15.04
C GLY A 94 -11.73 -3.65 -14.38
N ALA A 95 -11.64 -3.46 -13.06
CA ALA A 95 -10.42 -3.75 -12.31
C ALA A 95 -10.09 -5.25 -12.39
N GLU A 96 -8.82 -5.58 -12.50
CA GLU A 96 -8.30 -6.95 -12.67
C GLU A 96 -7.43 -7.39 -11.48
N LEU A 97 -7.14 -6.48 -10.58
CA LEU A 97 -6.57 -6.69 -9.24
C LEU A 97 -6.96 -5.50 -8.36
N LEU A 98 -6.97 -5.70 -7.05
CA LEU A 98 -7.44 -4.70 -6.08
C LEU A 98 -6.34 -4.38 -5.06
N VAL A 99 -6.20 -3.09 -4.72
CA VAL A 99 -5.41 -2.57 -3.61
C VAL A 99 -6.25 -1.65 -2.74
N LEU A 100 -6.12 -1.79 -1.42
CA LEU A 100 -6.72 -0.92 -0.41
C LEU A 100 -5.66 0.09 0.06
N CYS A 101 -5.80 1.36 -0.32
CA CYS A 101 -4.78 2.39 -0.18
C CYS A 101 -4.70 2.98 1.24
N THR A 102 -4.68 2.14 2.26
CA THR A 102 -4.63 2.51 3.68
C THR A 102 -4.15 1.35 4.53
N ASN A 103 -3.42 1.60 5.62
CA ASN A 103 -3.02 0.53 6.54
C ASN A 103 -4.18 0.13 7.48
N THR A 104 -4.82 1.08 8.14
CA THR A 104 -5.80 0.83 9.21
C THR A 104 -6.98 0.00 8.73
N MET A 105 -7.51 0.27 7.54
CA MET A 105 -8.69 -0.44 7.04
C MET A 105 -8.40 -1.87 6.54
N HIS A 106 -7.13 -2.30 6.53
CA HIS A 106 -6.82 -3.73 6.38
C HIS A 106 -7.35 -4.59 7.54
N LYS A 107 -7.82 -3.96 8.62
CA LYS A 107 -8.60 -4.66 9.64
C LYS A 107 -9.86 -5.35 9.10
N VAL A 108 -10.44 -4.81 8.04
CA VAL A 108 -11.63 -5.37 7.37
C VAL A 108 -11.31 -5.97 6.00
N ALA A 109 -10.04 -6.32 5.78
CA ALA A 109 -9.55 -6.86 4.51
C ALA A 109 -10.31 -8.13 4.06
N ASP A 110 -10.68 -9.01 4.99
CA ASP A 110 -11.41 -10.23 4.68
C ASP A 110 -12.80 -9.93 4.09
N GLN A 111 -13.49 -8.90 4.59
CA GLN A 111 -14.79 -8.48 4.04
C GLN A 111 -14.63 -7.91 2.62
N VAL A 112 -13.59 -7.09 2.40
CA VAL A 112 -13.27 -6.53 1.09
C VAL A 112 -12.92 -7.64 0.09
N GLN A 113 -12.05 -8.58 0.50
CA GLN A 113 -11.67 -9.72 -0.35
C GLN A 113 -12.85 -10.62 -0.69
N ALA A 114 -13.77 -10.86 0.27
CA ALA A 114 -14.93 -11.70 0.04
C ALA A 114 -15.94 -11.10 -0.96
N ALA A 115 -15.90 -9.78 -1.19
CA ALA A 115 -16.81 -9.09 -2.10
C ALA A 115 -16.37 -9.13 -3.58
N VAL A 116 -15.13 -9.59 -3.87
CA VAL A 116 -14.56 -9.60 -5.22
C VAL A 116 -13.94 -10.95 -5.57
N SER A 117 -13.92 -11.28 -6.85
CA SER A 117 -13.25 -12.48 -7.39
C SER A 117 -11.82 -12.20 -7.87
N ILE A 118 -11.49 -10.94 -8.12
CA ILE A 118 -10.14 -10.51 -8.54
C ILE A 118 -9.15 -10.60 -7.37
N PRO A 119 -7.84 -10.79 -7.66
CA PRO A 119 -6.82 -10.79 -6.62
C PRO A 119 -6.82 -9.50 -5.81
N PHE A 120 -6.87 -9.63 -4.49
CA PHE A 120 -6.65 -8.55 -3.54
C PHE A 120 -5.22 -8.62 -3.02
N LEU A 121 -4.43 -7.59 -3.26
CA LEU A 121 -3.06 -7.50 -2.76
C LEU A 121 -3.08 -6.89 -1.37
N HIS A 122 -2.73 -7.69 -0.38
CA HIS A 122 -2.75 -7.23 1.01
C HIS A 122 -1.45 -6.47 1.33
N LEU A 123 -1.57 -5.25 1.84
CA LEU A 123 -0.45 -4.35 2.12
C LEU A 123 0.60 -4.97 3.07
N ALA A 124 0.15 -5.66 4.11
CA ALA A 124 1.06 -6.28 5.07
C ALA A 124 1.86 -7.45 4.45
N ASP A 125 1.31 -8.15 3.44
CA ASP A 125 2.05 -9.22 2.74
C ASP A 125 3.21 -8.62 1.93
N ALA A 126 2.96 -7.56 1.16
CA ALA A 126 4.01 -6.85 0.43
C ALA A 126 5.10 -6.30 1.37
N THR A 127 4.69 -5.82 2.54
CA THR A 127 5.61 -5.36 3.59
C THR A 127 6.45 -6.52 4.14
N ALA A 128 5.81 -7.66 4.46
CA ALA A 128 6.48 -8.84 4.98
C ALA A 128 7.50 -9.41 3.99
N ASP A 129 7.14 -9.47 2.71
CA ASP A 129 8.04 -9.94 1.66
C ASP A 129 9.28 -9.06 1.53
N ALA A 130 9.13 -7.74 1.58
CA ALA A 130 10.25 -6.81 1.55
C ALA A 130 11.17 -6.94 2.78
N VAL A 131 10.60 -7.06 3.98
CA VAL A 131 11.36 -7.27 5.23
C VAL A 131 12.15 -8.57 5.18
N ARG A 132 11.50 -9.66 4.73
CA ARG A 132 12.14 -10.98 4.59
C ARG A 132 13.23 -10.98 3.52
N ALA A 133 13.00 -10.32 2.40
CA ALA A 133 14.00 -10.16 1.34
C ALA A 133 15.26 -9.41 1.83
N ALA A 134 15.10 -8.51 2.81
CA ALA A 134 16.19 -7.84 3.49
C ALA A 134 16.87 -8.71 4.60
N GLY A 135 16.44 -9.97 4.78
CA GLY A 135 17.00 -10.90 5.77
C GLY A 135 16.60 -10.59 7.21
N MET A 136 15.56 -9.81 7.43
CA MET A 136 15.14 -9.39 8.77
C MET A 136 13.96 -10.21 9.29
N THR A 137 13.89 -10.37 10.61
CA THR A 137 12.84 -11.13 11.31
C THR A 137 12.15 -10.35 12.41
N THR A 138 12.71 -9.20 12.81
CA THR A 138 12.12 -8.34 13.85
C THR A 138 12.07 -6.90 13.35
N VAL A 139 10.89 -6.31 13.37
CA VAL A 139 10.66 -4.92 12.92
C VAL A 139 9.96 -4.09 13.99
N GLY A 140 10.26 -2.80 14.03
CA GLY A 140 9.47 -1.80 14.74
C GLY A 140 8.34 -1.30 13.84
N LEU A 141 7.15 -1.11 14.38
CA LEU A 141 5.99 -0.57 13.67
C LEU A 141 5.64 0.83 14.18
N LEU A 142 5.65 1.81 13.28
CA LEU A 142 5.12 3.15 13.49
C LEU A 142 3.90 3.35 12.61
N ALA A 143 2.74 3.56 13.23
CA ALA A 143 1.46 3.66 12.54
C ALA A 143 0.44 4.44 13.39
N THR A 144 -0.82 4.49 12.95
CA THR A 144 -1.91 4.98 13.80
C THR A 144 -2.08 4.08 15.04
N GLY A 145 -2.65 4.63 16.12
CA GLY A 145 -2.98 3.85 17.33
C GLY A 145 -3.78 2.58 16.98
N PHE A 146 -4.75 2.67 16.09
CA PHE A 146 -5.53 1.50 15.64
C PHE A 146 -4.65 0.38 15.07
N THR A 147 -3.64 0.72 14.26
CA THR A 147 -2.75 -0.26 13.64
C THR A 147 -1.70 -0.80 14.61
N MET A 148 -1.22 0.03 15.55
CA MET A 148 -0.22 -0.40 16.54
C MET A 148 -0.83 -1.21 17.69
N GLU A 149 -2.08 -0.94 18.10
CA GLU A 149 -2.71 -1.52 19.30
C GLU A 149 -3.58 -2.74 18.99
N GLN A 150 -4.18 -2.80 17.81
CA GLN A 150 -5.02 -3.92 17.41
C GLN A 150 -4.18 -5.02 16.73
N ASP A 151 -4.62 -6.27 16.87
CA ASP A 151 -3.81 -7.43 16.50
C ASP A 151 -3.73 -7.69 15.00
N PHE A 152 -4.73 -7.25 14.20
CA PHE A 152 -4.88 -7.61 12.78
C PHE A 152 -3.60 -7.43 11.95
N TYR A 153 -2.86 -6.33 12.15
CA TYR A 153 -1.65 -6.05 11.39
C TYR A 153 -0.45 -6.87 11.90
N ARG A 154 -0.31 -6.94 13.23
CA ARG A 154 0.78 -7.70 13.86
C ARG A 154 0.64 -9.20 13.60
N GLU A 155 -0.59 -9.75 13.72
CA GLU A 155 -0.87 -11.15 13.43
C GLU A 155 -0.60 -11.51 11.96
N ARG A 156 -0.97 -10.61 11.01
CA ARG A 156 -0.67 -10.83 9.60
C ARG A 156 0.84 -10.90 9.36
N LEU A 157 1.63 -9.98 9.89
CA LEU A 157 3.10 -10.01 9.79
C LEU A 157 3.69 -11.22 10.52
N ALA A 158 3.15 -11.60 11.68
CA ALA A 158 3.59 -12.79 12.42
C ALA A 158 3.31 -14.08 11.63
N GLY A 159 2.23 -14.16 10.87
CA GLY A 159 1.96 -15.25 9.93
C GLY A 159 3.05 -15.43 8.87
N HIS A 160 3.78 -14.38 8.53
CA HIS A 160 4.96 -14.40 7.66
C HIS A 160 6.28 -14.67 8.43
N GLY A 161 6.22 -14.98 9.72
CA GLY A 161 7.39 -15.27 10.57
C GLY A 161 8.09 -14.02 11.09
N LEU A 162 7.45 -12.85 11.07
CA LEU A 162 8.03 -11.60 11.58
C LEU A 162 7.58 -11.32 13.01
N ARG A 163 8.51 -10.90 13.86
CA ARG A 163 8.24 -10.32 15.17
C ARG A 163 8.05 -8.81 15.03
N VAL A 164 6.94 -8.28 15.53
CA VAL A 164 6.63 -6.86 15.47
C VAL A 164 6.73 -6.23 16.85
N LEU A 165 7.55 -5.21 16.98
CA LEU A 165 7.70 -4.37 18.16
C LEU A 165 6.89 -3.09 17.92
N VAL A 166 6.14 -2.65 18.92
CA VAL A 166 5.45 -1.35 18.91
C VAL A 166 6.02 -0.48 20.03
N PRO A 167 5.98 0.86 19.90
CA PRO A 167 6.40 1.77 20.95
C PRO A 167 5.60 1.55 22.25
N ASP A 168 6.10 2.05 23.38
CA ASP A 168 5.32 2.08 24.61
C ASP A 168 4.05 2.96 24.47
N SER A 169 3.18 2.96 25.48
CA SER A 169 1.87 3.63 25.39
C SER A 169 2.00 5.14 25.20
N SER A 170 3.00 5.77 25.82
CA SER A 170 3.20 7.22 25.70
C SER A 170 3.68 7.61 24.31
N ASP A 171 4.64 6.87 23.77
CA ASP A 171 5.14 7.07 22.42
C ASP A 171 4.06 6.78 21.37
N ARG A 172 3.24 5.72 21.55
CA ARG A 172 2.13 5.43 20.63
C ARG A 172 1.11 6.55 20.58
N ALA A 173 0.78 7.14 21.73
CA ALA A 173 -0.15 8.26 21.80
C ALA A 173 0.39 9.48 21.03
N GLU A 174 1.67 9.82 21.20
CA GLU A 174 2.30 10.94 20.49
C GLU A 174 2.46 10.67 18.99
N VAL A 175 2.86 9.46 18.58
CA VAL A 175 2.91 9.06 17.16
C VAL A 175 1.53 9.21 16.52
N HIS A 176 0.47 8.73 17.19
CA HIS A 176 -0.91 8.83 16.72
C HIS A 176 -1.37 10.29 16.60
N ARG A 177 -1.12 11.10 17.63
CA ARG A 177 -1.46 12.53 17.65
C ARG A 177 -0.80 13.27 16.47
N ILE A 178 0.50 13.07 16.27
CA ILE A 178 1.24 13.72 15.18
C ILE A 178 0.67 13.32 13.82
N ILE A 179 0.30 12.04 13.61
CA ILE A 179 -0.32 11.62 12.36
C ILE A 179 -1.59 12.43 12.08
N TYR A 180 -2.53 12.49 13.02
CA TYR A 180 -3.84 13.10 12.79
C TYR A 180 -3.83 14.64 12.89
N GLU A 181 -3.10 15.21 13.86
CA GLU A 181 -3.14 16.64 14.10
C GLU A 181 -2.13 17.45 13.27
N GLU A 182 -1.12 16.78 12.71
CA GLU A 182 -0.08 17.44 11.95
C GLU A 182 0.02 16.87 10.52
N LEU A 183 0.38 15.60 10.35
CA LEU A 183 0.72 15.04 9.03
C LEU A 183 -0.49 14.94 8.10
N CYS A 184 -1.65 14.50 8.58
CA CYS A 184 -2.89 14.42 7.80
C CYS A 184 -3.45 15.80 7.39
N VAL A 185 -2.96 16.88 8.01
CA VAL A 185 -3.31 18.26 7.62
C VAL A 185 -2.13 18.99 6.96
N GLY A 186 -1.12 18.24 6.51
CA GLY A 186 0.03 18.76 5.76
C GLY A 186 1.04 19.56 6.57
N VAL A 187 1.00 19.47 7.90
CA VAL A 187 1.93 20.17 8.79
C VAL A 187 3.12 19.28 9.12
N ILE A 188 4.32 19.73 8.79
CA ILE A 188 5.58 19.05 9.08
C ILE A 188 6.38 19.90 10.05
N ARG A 189 6.73 19.32 11.23
CA ARG A 189 7.48 20.00 12.28
C ARG A 189 8.77 19.27 12.61
N GLU A 190 9.84 20.02 12.83
CA GLU A 190 11.13 19.44 13.21
C GLU A 190 11.10 18.82 14.63
N GLU A 191 10.25 19.35 15.53
CA GLU A 191 10.01 18.77 16.84
C GLU A 191 9.44 17.35 16.73
N SER A 192 8.44 17.17 15.85
CA SER A 192 7.80 15.90 15.60
C SER A 192 8.77 14.91 14.94
N ARG A 193 9.63 15.38 14.02
CA ARG A 193 10.72 14.57 13.44
C ARG A 193 11.69 14.08 14.51
N ARG A 194 12.11 14.96 15.43
CA ARG A 194 12.99 14.58 16.55
C ARG A 194 12.36 13.54 17.46
N LEU A 195 11.07 13.67 17.77
CA LEU A 195 10.34 12.68 18.55
C LEU A 195 10.32 11.33 17.84
N TYR A 196 10.00 11.30 16.55
CA TYR A 196 10.01 10.05 15.79
C TYR A 196 11.38 9.38 15.78
N ARG A 197 12.47 10.13 15.61
CA ARG A 197 13.85 9.59 15.72
C ARG A 197 14.09 8.94 17.07
N GLN A 198 13.67 9.57 18.17
CA GLN A 198 13.82 9.00 19.52
C GLN A 198 12.98 7.72 19.70
N VAL A 199 11.76 7.69 19.16
CA VAL A 199 10.92 6.48 19.18
C VAL A 199 11.59 5.35 18.38
N ILE A 200 12.14 5.65 17.21
CA ILE A 200 12.89 4.71 16.37
C ILE A 200 14.10 4.15 17.15
N GLU A 201 14.89 5.01 17.79
CA GLU A 201 16.04 4.61 18.59
C GLU A 201 15.65 3.65 19.72
N ARG A 202 14.51 3.90 20.39
CA ARG A 202 13.99 2.99 21.44
C ARG A 202 13.58 1.63 20.87
N LEU A 203 12.92 1.62 19.71
CA LEU A 203 12.56 0.35 19.04
C LEU A 203 13.79 -0.43 18.59
N VAL A 204 14.82 0.25 18.09
CA VAL A 204 16.09 -0.39 17.71
C VAL A 204 16.81 -0.94 18.95
N ALA A 205 16.85 -0.20 20.05
CA ALA A 205 17.38 -0.67 21.33
C ALA A 205 16.61 -1.89 21.87
N ALA A 206 15.31 -2.00 21.57
CA ALA A 206 14.48 -3.17 21.90
C ALA A 206 14.66 -4.36 20.93
N GLY A 207 15.50 -4.21 19.90
CA GLY A 207 15.87 -5.27 18.96
C GLY A 207 15.21 -5.19 17.58
N ALA A 208 14.61 -4.07 17.21
CA ALA A 208 14.11 -3.86 15.83
C ALA A 208 15.31 -3.78 14.87
N GLN A 209 15.27 -4.59 13.82
CA GLN A 209 16.25 -4.64 12.75
C GLN A 209 15.90 -3.69 11.60
N GLY A 210 14.64 -3.27 11.52
CA GLY A 210 14.09 -2.32 10.56
C GLY A 210 12.82 -1.69 11.10
N ILE A 211 12.38 -0.59 10.49
CA ILE A 211 11.18 0.16 10.89
C ILE A 211 10.15 0.14 9.78
N VAL A 212 8.96 -0.37 10.07
CA VAL A 212 7.81 -0.31 9.18
C VAL A 212 7.09 1.03 9.39
N LEU A 213 6.99 1.82 8.32
CA LEU A 213 6.22 3.06 8.30
C LEU A 213 4.79 2.73 7.84
N GLY A 214 3.93 2.41 8.81
CA GLY A 214 2.56 1.94 8.62
C GLY A 214 1.54 3.06 8.45
N CYS A 215 1.95 4.20 7.98
CA CYS A 215 1.11 5.33 7.57
C CYS A 215 1.85 6.10 6.48
N THR A 216 1.17 6.42 5.39
CA THR A 216 1.75 7.11 4.25
C THR A 216 2.26 8.49 4.63
N GLU A 217 1.55 9.14 5.53
CA GLU A 217 1.87 10.49 6.01
C GLU A 217 3.18 10.51 6.81
N ILE A 218 3.57 9.40 7.46
CA ILE A 218 4.86 9.31 8.16
C ILE A 218 6.03 9.49 7.18
N GLU A 219 5.90 9.05 5.93
CA GLU A 219 6.93 9.22 4.90
C GLU A 219 7.20 10.70 4.55
N LEU A 220 6.25 11.61 4.83
CA LEU A 220 6.46 13.05 4.70
C LEU A 220 7.41 13.60 5.78
N LEU A 221 7.47 12.92 6.92
CA LEU A 221 8.26 13.35 8.08
C LEU A 221 9.58 12.57 8.20
N ILE A 222 9.54 11.24 8.00
CA ILE A 222 10.66 10.33 8.27
C ILE A 222 11.09 9.63 6.98
N GLY A 223 12.40 9.61 6.76
CA GLY A 223 13.03 8.88 5.67
C GLY A 223 14.20 8.02 6.17
N ALA A 224 14.95 7.46 5.22
CA ALA A 224 16.10 6.61 5.51
C ALA A 224 17.19 7.31 6.35
N SER A 225 17.34 8.63 6.23
CA SER A 225 18.30 9.42 7.00
C SER A 225 17.91 9.64 8.47
N ASP A 226 16.65 9.33 8.82
CA ASP A 226 16.10 9.53 10.16
C ASP A 226 16.15 8.24 11.01
N SER A 227 16.66 7.15 10.46
CA SER A 227 16.71 5.85 11.13
C SER A 227 18.10 5.22 11.03
N PRO A 228 18.64 4.62 12.11
CA PRO A 228 19.88 3.87 12.08
C PRO A 228 19.73 2.48 11.42
N VAL A 229 18.52 2.05 11.14
CA VAL A 229 18.18 0.78 10.48
C VAL A 229 17.30 1.04 9.27
N PRO A 230 17.20 0.09 8.31
CA PRO A 230 16.33 0.25 7.14
C PRO A 230 14.88 0.58 7.50
N VAL A 231 14.26 1.46 6.70
CA VAL A 231 12.83 1.78 6.81
C VAL A 231 12.05 1.11 5.69
N PHE A 232 10.85 0.65 6.00
CA PHE A 232 9.94 -0.05 5.11
C PHE A 232 8.66 0.78 4.93
N PRO A 233 8.61 1.67 3.93
CA PRO A 233 7.45 2.51 3.66
C PRO A 233 6.35 1.67 2.99
N THR A 234 5.30 1.37 3.75
CA THR A 234 4.29 0.37 3.38
C THR A 234 3.54 0.71 2.09
N ALA A 235 3.22 1.99 1.85
CA ALA A 235 2.53 2.41 0.64
C ALA A 235 3.38 2.17 -0.61
N ARG A 236 4.67 2.52 -0.58
CA ARG A 236 5.60 2.28 -1.71
C ARG A 236 5.76 0.80 -2.02
N LEU A 237 5.90 -0.03 -0.98
CA LEU A 237 6.01 -1.48 -1.13
C LEU A 237 4.73 -2.08 -1.72
N HIS A 238 3.57 -1.62 -1.26
CA HIS A 238 2.28 -2.08 -1.76
C HIS A 238 2.04 -1.68 -3.22
N VAL A 239 2.34 -0.43 -3.58
CA VAL A 239 2.25 0.04 -4.98
C VAL A 239 3.22 -0.72 -5.88
N ALA A 240 4.45 -0.96 -5.41
CA ALA A 240 5.42 -1.74 -6.19
C ALA A 240 4.91 -3.17 -6.46
N ALA A 241 4.35 -3.84 -5.45
CA ALA A 241 3.74 -5.17 -5.62
C ALA A 241 2.54 -5.13 -6.59
N ALA A 242 1.72 -4.08 -6.53
CA ALA A 242 0.58 -3.90 -7.44
C ALA A 242 1.04 -3.70 -8.91
N VAL A 243 2.07 -2.89 -9.12
CA VAL A 243 2.64 -2.66 -10.45
C VAL A 243 3.29 -3.93 -11.00
N GLU A 244 4.08 -4.65 -10.19
CA GLU A 244 4.64 -5.95 -10.59
C GLU A 244 3.54 -6.94 -10.99
N ALA A 245 2.48 -7.03 -10.18
CA ALA A 245 1.34 -7.88 -10.48
C ALA A 245 0.60 -7.43 -11.75
N SER A 246 0.46 -6.13 -11.99
CA SER A 246 -0.16 -5.57 -13.19
C SER A 246 0.66 -5.86 -14.45
N LEU A 247 1.98 -5.77 -14.36
CA LEU A 247 2.91 -5.98 -15.49
C LEU A 247 3.31 -7.44 -15.69
N ALA A 248 2.83 -8.37 -14.88
CA ALA A 248 3.15 -9.79 -15.02
C ALA A 248 2.78 -10.30 -16.41
N GLY A 249 3.78 -10.74 -17.19
CA GLY A 249 3.62 -11.22 -18.57
C GLY A 249 3.73 -10.14 -19.66
N VAL A 250 3.88 -8.86 -19.28
CA VAL A 250 4.16 -7.77 -20.24
C VAL A 250 5.67 -7.76 -20.52
N ARG A 251 6.03 -7.86 -21.79
CA ARG A 251 7.43 -7.67 -22.22
C ARG A 251 7.63 -6.20 -22.57
N GLY A 252 8.62 -5.56 -21.96
CA GLY A 252 9.07 -4.21 -22.29
C GLY A 252 9.89 -4.20 -23.59
#